data_703a0344f277c87d9ec45d05de5beb2e
#
_entry.id   703a0344f277c87d9ec45d05de5beb2e
#
_cell.length_a   1.000
_cell.length_b   1.000
_cell.length_c   1.000
_cell.angle_alpha   90.00
_cell.angle_beta   90.00
_cell.angle_gamma   90.00
#
_symmetry.space_group_name_H-M   'P 1'
#
loop_
_entity.id
_entity.type
_entity.pdbx_description
1 polymer ?
#
loop_
_entity_poly.entity_id
_entity_poly.type
_entity_poly.pdbx_seq_one_letter_code
_entity_poly.pdbx_strand_id
1 'polypeptide(L)'
;ASGTTPYVIGALREARKHGVLTGCITSNPDSPMAAEADVAIEMIVGPEYVTGSSRMKSGTGQKMILNMISTSVMIQLGRVKGNRMVNMQLTNHKLIERGTQMIMDELGLDHDRAQKLLLLHGSVKKAIDAYQKQ
;
A
#
# COMPACT_ATOMS: atom_id res chain seq x y z
N ALA A 1 -9.85 14.72 4.88
CA ALA A 1 -11.31 14.48 4.83
C ALA A 1 -12.08 15.74 4.45
N SER A 2 -12.05 16.83 5.29
CA SER A 2 -12.83 18.08 5.01
C SER A 2 -12.35 18.86 3.78
N GLY A 3 -11.07 18.78 3.46
CA GLY A 3 -10.48 19.58 2.37
C GLY A 3 -10.17 21.04 2.72
N THR A 4 -10.35 21.45 3.97
CA THR A 4 -10.22 22.85 4.40
C THR A 4 -9.16 23.10 5.45
N THR A 5 -8.40 22.09 5.88
CA THR A 5 -7.42 22.19 6.97
C THR A 5 -6.23 23.07 6.54
N PRO A 6 -6.00 24.24 7.15
CA PRO A 6 -4.95 25.18 6.73
C PRO A 6 -3.54 24.58 6.75
N TYR A 7 -3.23 23.75 7.73
CA TYR A 7 -1.95 23.06 7.83
C TYR A 7 -1.66 22.20 6.58
N VAL A 8 -2.66 21.42 6.12
CA VAL A 8 -2.50 20.54 4.95
C VAL A 8 -2.37 21.36 3.66
N ILE A 9 -3.18 22.42 3.53
CA ILE A 9 -3.10 23.35 2.39
C ILE A 9 -1.71 23.98 2.31
N GLY A 10 -1.19 24.46 3.45
CA GLY A 10 0.17 25.00 3.53
C GLY A 10 1.24 23.99 3.17
N ALA A 11 1.11 22.74 3.61
CA ALA A 11 2.04 21.66 3.28
C ALA A 11 2.05 21.34 1.77
N LEU A 12 0.88 21.30 1.11
CA LEU A 12 0.77 21.09 -0.33
C LEU A 12 1.45 22.22 -1.11
N ARG A 13 1.20 23.48 -0.73
CA ARG A 13 1.86 24.66 -1.34
C ARG A 13 3.36 24.59 -1.21
N GLU A 14 3.86 24.25 -0.03
CA GLU A 14 5.30 24.16 0.21
C GLU A 14 5.93 23.03 -0.60
N ALA A 15 5.33 21.85 -0.62
CA ALA A 15 5.80 20.72 -1.42
C ALA A 15 5.89 21.06 -2.91
N ARG A 16 4.90 21.76 -3.46
CA ARG A 16 4.89 22.19 -4.87
C ARG A 16 6.02 23.17 -5.18
N LYS A 17 6.36 24.09 -4.28
CA LYS A 17 7.53 25.00 -4.46
C LYS A 17 8.84 24.24 -4.64
N HIS A 18 8.94 23.05 -4.03
CA HIS A 18 10.11 22.18 -4.16
C HIS A 18 9.99 21.15 -5.30
N GLY A 19 9.03 21.29 -6.20
CA GLY A 19 8.83 20.40 -7.33
C GLY A 19 8.38 18.98 -6.96
N VAL A 20 7.81 18.78 -5.77
CA VAL A 20 7.31 17.48 -5.31
C VAL A 20 5.90 17.30 -5.84
N LEU A 21 5.62 16.16 -6.49
CA LEU A 21 4.27 15.76 -6.89
C LEU A 21 3.38 15.61 -5.66
N THR A 22 2.25 16.27 -5.67
CA THR A 22 1.32 16.33 -4.55
C THR A 22 -0.01 15.65 -4.85
N GLY A 23 -0.55 14.94 -3.88
CA GLY A 23 -1.89 14.36 -3.95
C GLY A 23 -2.70 14.63 -2.70
N CYS A 24 -4.01 14.73 -2.86
CA CYS A 24 -4.91 14.85 -1.72
C CYS A 24 -6.13 13.95 -1.84
N ILE A 25 -6.71 13.60 -0.68
CA ILE A 25 -7.98 12.88 -0.58
C ILE A 25 -8.93 13.75 0.24
N THR A 26 -10.05 14.11 -0.34
CA THR A 26 -11.08 14.93 0.30
C THR A 26 -12.46 14.32 0.11
N SER A 27 -13.39 14.61 1.02
CA SER A 27 -14.79 14.16 0.92
C SER A 27 -15.73 15.26 0.47
N ASN A 28 -15.19 16.44 0.19
CA ASN A 28 -15.93 17.57 -0.35
C ASN A 28 -15.40 17.96 -1.74
N PRO A 29 -16.27 18.14 -2.73
CA PRO A 29 -15.86 18.57 -4.05
C PRO A 29 -15.34 20.02 -4.00
N ASP A 30 -14.50 20.35 -4.97
CA ASP A 30 -14.00 21.73 -5.17
C ASP A 30 -13.38 22.35 -3.91
N SER A 31 -12.77 21.52 -3.03
CA SER A 31 -12.22 22.00 -1.77
C SER A 31 -10.93 22.80 -1.99
N PRO A 32 -10.60 23.77 -1.09
CA PRO A 32 -9.34 24.50 -1.15
C PRO A 32 -8.10 23.61 -1.20
N MET A 33 -8.16 22.43 -0.59
CA MET A 33 -7.09 21.44 -0.62
C MET A 33 -6.97 20.78 -1.99
N ALA A 34 -8.10 20.51 -2.66
CA ALA A 34 -8.13 19.95 -4.00
C ALA A 34 -7.51 20.91 -5.02
N ALA A 35 -7.79 22.21 -4.90
CA ALA A 35 -7.23 23.23 -5.76
C ALA A 35 -5.70 23.39 -5.65
N GLU A 36 -5.09 23.00 -4.54
CA GLU A 36 -3.64 23.08 -4.30
C GLU A 36 -2.87 21.80 -4.65
N ALA A 37 -3.55 20.69 -4.86
CA ALA A 37 -2.89 19.42 -5.18
C ALA A 37 -2.77 19.21 -6.69
N ASP A 38 -1.71 18.53 -7.13
CA ASP A 38 -1.56 18.10 -8.53
C ASP A 38 -2.54 16.99 -8.90
N VAL A 39 -2.88 16.12 -7.90
CA VAL A 39 -3.89 15.07 -8.04
C VAL A 39 -4.87 15.15 -6.87
N ALA A 40 -6.12 15.44 -7.15
CA ALA A 40 -7.18 15.42 -6.15
C ALA A 40 -8.07 14.18 -6.31
N ILE A 41 -8.25 13.43 -5.23
CA ILE A 41 -9.21 12.33 -5.14
C ILE A 41 -10.39 12.81 -4.29
N GLU A 42 -11.49 13.12 -4.96
CA GLU A 42 -12.72 13.61 -4.34
C GLU A 42 -13.67 12.44 -4.09
N MET A 43 -13.75 12.03 -2.84
CA MET A 43 -14.56 10.91 -2.40
C MET A 43 -15.85 11.42 -1.76
N ILE A 44 -16.90 11.51 -2.52
CA ILE A 44 -18.19 12.05 -2.06
C ILE A 44 -18.95 10.97 -1.28
N VAL A 45 -18.95 11.08 0.04
CA VAL A 45 -19.57 10.09 0.95
C VAL A 45 -20.92 10.53 1.52
N GLY A 46 -21.36 11.73 1.17
CA GLY A 46 -22.57 12.36 1.73
C GLY A 46 -22.39 12.79 3.20
N PRO A 47 -23.47 13.27 3.83
CA PRO A 47 -23.40 13.80 5.21
C PRO A 47 -23.07 12.70 6.21
N GLU A 48 -22.28 13.08 7.23
CA GLU A 48 -22.02 12.21 8.38
C GLU A 48 -23.26 12.13 9.28
N TYR A 49 -23.42 11.03 10.00
CA TYR A 49 -24.50 10.89 10.98
C TYR A 49 -24.36 11.93 12.12
N VAL A 50 -23.15 12.14 12.60
CA VAL A 50 -22.85 13.21 13.54
C VAL A 50 -22.28 14.39 12.77
N THR A 51 -23.07 15.45 12.61
CA THR A 51 -22.70 16.65 11.85
C THR A 51 -21.37 17.24 12.35
N GLY A 52 -20.48 17.53 11.42
CA GLY A 52 -19.16 18.09 11.70
C GLY A 52 -18.08 17.06 12.11
N SER A 53 -18.44 15.77 12.28
CA SER A 53 -17.50 14.71 12.63
C SER A 53 -17.20 13.81 11.42
N SER A 54 -16.12 14.09 10.70
CA SER A 54 -15.72 13.36 9.46
C SER A 54 -15.00 12.02 9.71
N ARG A 55 -15.32 11.33 10.80
CA ARG A 55 -14.64 10.09 11.21
C ARG A 55 -15.23 8.80 10.66
N MET A 56 -16.55 8.74 10.47
CA MET A 56 -17.24 7.50 10.09
C MET A 56 -17.15 7.27 8.57
N LYS A 57 -17.87 8.03 7.78
CA LYS A 57 -17.89 7.85 6.32
C LYS A 57 -16.60 8.33 5.68
N SER A 58 -16.22 9.57 5.92
CA SER A 58 -15.00 10.15 5.32
C SER A 58 -13.73 9.46 5.79
N GLY A 59 -13.56 9.22 7.08
CA GLY A 59 -12.39 8.54 7.62
C GLY A 59 -12.26 7.10 7.13
N THR A 60 -13.38 6.35 7.07
CA THR A 60 -13.39 4.99 6.54
C THR A 60 -13.06 4.96 5.05
N GLY A 61 -13.69 5.80 4.25
CA GLY A 61 -13.41 5.87 2.82
C GLY A 61 -11.97 6.32 2.53
N GLN A 62 -11.45 7.29 3.26
CA GLN A 62 -10.06 7.72 3.14
C GLN A 62 -9.08 6.57 3.43
N LYS A 63 -9.33 5.80 4.48
CA LYS A 63 -8.53 4.60 4.79
C LYS A 63 -8.57 3.60 3.63
N MET A 64 -9.73 3.35 3.04
CA MET A 64 -9.87 2.43 1.91
C MET A 64 -9.07 2.91 0.69
N ILE A 65 -9.15 4.19 0.34
CA ILE A 65 -8.37 4.77 -0.76
C ILE A 65 -6.87 4.63 -0.51
N LEU A 66 -6.39 4.96 0.69
CA LEU A 66 -4.98 4.80 1.04
C LEU A 66 -4.51 3.35 0.93
N ASN A 67 -5.34 2.40 1.36
CA ASN A 67 -5.04 0.97 1.23
C ASN A 67 -5.03 0.53 -0.25
N MET A 68 -5.95 1.02 -1.08
CA MET A 68 -5.95 0.75 -2.52
C MET A 68 -4.69 1.30 -3.19
N ILE A 69 -4.31 2.54 -2.90
CA ILE A 69 -3.09 3.15 -3.44
C ILE A 69 -1.85 2.35 -3.05
N SER A 70 -1.67 2.07 -1.76
CA SER A 70 -0.50 1.34 -1.27
C SER A 70 -0.44 -0.09 -1.83
N THR A 71 -1.57 -0.78 -1.90
CA THR A 71 -1.65 -2.12 -2.49
C THR A 71 -1.32 -2.10 -3.98
N SER A 72 -1.89 -1.16 -4.74
CA SER A 72 -1.61 -1.01 -6.17
C SER A 72 -0.13 -0.72 -6.44
N VAL A 73 0.48 0.15 -5.64
CA VAL A 73 1.92 0.43 -5.72
C VAL A 73 2.74 -0.85 -5.47
N MET A 74 2.39 -1.65 -4.45
CA MET A 74 3.10 -2.90 -4.16
C MET A 74 2.94 -3.93 -5.27
N ILE A 75 1.78 -4.00 -5.92
CA ILE A 75 1.56 -4.85 -7.09
C ILE A 75 2.45 -4.40 -8.25
N GLN A 76 2.45 -3.11 -8.58
CA GLN A 76 3.27 -2.56 -9.67
C GLN A 76 4.78 -2.73 -9.43
N LEU A 77 5.22 -2.66 -8.17
CA LEU A 77 6.61 -2.93 -7.79
C LEU A 77 6.97 -4.43 -7.82
N GLY A 78 6.06 -5.31 -8.25
CA GLY A 78 6.29 -6.76 -8.30
C GLY A 78 6.47 -7.41 -6.93
N ARG A 79 5.88 -6.82 -5.87
CA ARG A 79 5.93 -7.34 -4.50
C ARG A 79 4.82 -8.36 -4.21
N VAL A 80 3.88 -8.50 -5.15
CA VAL A 80 2.74 -9.41 -5.06
C VAL A 80 2.73 -10.31 -6.29
N LYS A 81 2.52 -11.62 -6.08
CA LYS A 81 2.32 -12.63 -7.13
C LYS A 81 1.00 -13.34 -6.87
N GLY A 82 0.06 -13.26 -7.81
CA GLY A 82 -1.32 -13.66 -7.57
C GLY A 82 -1.93 -12.86 -6.42
N ASN A 83 -2.35 -13.53 -5.37
CA ASN A 83 -2.88 -12.92 -4.13
C ASN A 83 -1.88 -12.97 -2.95
N ARG A 84 -0.60 -13.26 -3.21
CA ARG A 84 0.43 -13.49 -2.18
C ARG A 84 1.53 -12.43 -2.23
N MET A 85 1.90 -11.89 -1.08
CA MET A 85 3.06 -11.02 -0.93
C MET A 85 4.33 -11.86 -0.98
N VAL A 86 5.16 -11.68 -2.01
CA VAL A 86 6.39 -12.47 -2.24
C VAL A 86 7.67 -11.80 -1.72
N ASN A 87 7.58 -10.58 -1.25
CA ASN A 87 8.72 -9.80 -0.75
C ASN A 87 8.55 -9.41 0.73
N MET A 88 8.09 -10.36 1.56
CA MET A 88 7.97 -10.16 3.00
C MET A 88 9.32 -10.32 3.70
N GLN A 89 9.51 -9.56 4.79
CA GLN A 89 10.66 -9.72 5.67
C GLN A 89 10.44 -10.93 6.60
N LEU A 90 11.46 -11.77 6.73
CA LEU A 90 11.40 -13.01 7.52
C LEU A 90 11.67 -12.75 9.01
N THR A 91 10.86 -11.87 9.62
CA THR A 91 11.09 -11.38 10.99
C THR A 91 10.55 -12.29 12.10
N ASN A 92 9.73 -13.28 11.76
CA ASN A 92 9.18 -14.23 12.73
C ASN A 92 8.89 -15.58 12.09
N HIS A 93 8.71 -16.60 12.92
CA HIS A 93 8.46 -17.98 12.48
C HIS A 93 7.25 -18.10 11.53
N LYS A 94 6.15 -17.39 11.80
CA LYS A 94 4.95 -17.40 10.96
C LYS A 94 5.24 -16.93 9.52
N LEU A 95 6.09 -15.92 9.34
CA LEU A 95 6.47 -15.40 8.02
C LEU A 95 7.45 -16.34 7.31
N ILE A 96 8.33 -17.01 8.05
CA ILE A 96 9.23 -18.05 7.50
C ILE A 96 8.39 -19.22 6.99
N GLU A 97 7.48 -19.76 7.79
CA GLU A 97 6.59 -20.84 7.38
C GLU A 97 5.74 -20.47 6.16
N ARG A 98 5.19 -19.28 6.15
CA ARG A 98 4.42 -18.78 5.01
C ARG A 98 5.26 -18.67 3.74
N GLY A 99 6.50 -18.18 3.86
CA GLY A 99 7.44 -18.11 2.73
C GLY A 99 7.86 -19.50 2.24
N THR A 100 8.11 -20.42 3.16
CA THR A 100 8.43 -21.83 2.85
C THR A 100 7.29 -22.48 2.07
N GLN A 101 6.05 -22.34 2.53
CA GLN A 101 4.89 -22.89 1.83
C GLN A 101 4.74 -22.32 0.42
N MET A 102 5.01 -21.01 0.22
CA MET A 102 4.97 -20.40 -1.11
C MET A 102 6.00 -21.01 -2.07
N ILE A 103 7.19 -21.34 -1.58
CA ILE A 103 8.24 -21.97 -2.38
C ILE A 103 7.87 -23.43 -2.68
N MET A 104 7.33 -24.15 -1.72
CA MET A 104 6.81 -25.52 -1.94
C MET A 104 5.75 -25.54 -3.05
N ASP A 105 4.76 -24.64 -2.96
CA ASP A 105 3.67 -24.56 -3.94
C ASP A 105 4.16 -24.19 -5.35
N GLU A 106 5.18 -23.36 -5.44
CA GLU A 106 5.70 -22.88 -6.74
C GLU A 106 6.68 -23.84 -7.39
N LEU A 107 7.55 -24.48 -6.61
CA LEU A 107 8.67 -25.30 -7.11
C LEU A 107 8.46 -26.80 -6.92
N GLY A 108 7.42 -27.21 -6.20
CA GLY A 108 7.17 -28.63 -5.88
C GLY A 108 8.21 -29.26 -4.96
N LEU A 109 8.90 -28.43 -4.15
CA LEU A 109 9.93 -28.89 -3.23
C LEU A 109 9.31 -29.37 -1.90
N ASP A 110 10.03 -30.26 -1.20
CA ASP A 110 9.72 -30.59 0.19
C ASP A 110 9.99 -29.40 1.11
N HIS A 111 9.43 -29.46 2.33
CA HIS A 111 9.51 -28.38 3.32
C HIS A 111 10.96 -27.99 3.65
N ASP A 112 11.83 -28.97 3.89
CA ASP A 112 13.21 -28.70 4.35
C ASP A 112 14.02 -28.01 3.27
N ARG A 113 13.89 -28.43 2.00
CA ARG A 113 14.55 -27.79 0.87
C ARG A 113 14.00 -26.39 0.61
N ALA A 114 12.68 -26.22 0.66
CA ALA A 114 12.05 -24.93 0.48
C ALA A 114 12.47 -23.93 1.56
N GLN A 115 12.50 -24.35 2.83
CA GLN A 115 12.93 -23.51 3.94
C GLN A 115 14.41 -23.12 3.84
N LYS A 116 15.29 -24.07 3.53
CA LYS A 116 16.71 -23.78 3.30
C LYS A 116 16.91 -22.76 2.18
N LEU A 117 16.20 -22.93 1.07
CA LEU A 117 16.27 -22.03 -0.06
C LEU A 117 15.77 -20.62 0.31
N LEU A 118 14.67 -20.52 1.06
CA LEU A 118 14.15 -19.27 1.57
C LEU A 118 15.14 -18.52 2.45
N LEU A 119 15.73 -19.23 3.43
CA LEU A 119 16.67 -18.64 4.36
C LEU A 119 17.98 -18.23 3.69
N LEU A 120 18.45 -18.99 2.71
CA LEU A 120 19.64 -18.68 1.93
C LEU A 120 19.48 -17.37 1.14
N HIS A 121 18.32 -17.15 0.52
CA HIS A 121 18.09 -16.00 -0.36
C HIS A 121 17.34 -14.83 0.31
N GLY A 122 16.82 -15.02 1.51
CA GLY A 122 16.16 -13.99 2.33
C GLY A 122 14.81 -13.50 1.82
N SER A 123 14.31 -14.00 0.69
CA SER A 123 12.95 -13.71 0.21
C SER A 123 12.45 -14.77 -0.77
N VAL A 124 11.14 -14.98 -0.80
CA VAL A 124 10.48 -15.94 -1.70
C VAL A 124 10.85 -15.68 -3.16
N LYS A 125 10.77 -14.43 -3.62
CA LYS A 125 11.10 -14.06 -5.00
C LYS A 125 12.52 -14.43 -5.36
N LYS A 126 13.51 -14.01 -4.56
CA LYS A 126 14.92 -14.31 -4.83
C LYS A 126 15.20 -15.82 -4.81
N ALA A 127 14.56 -16.56 -3.91
CA ALA A 127 14.68 -18.00 -3.82
C ALA A 127 14.17 -18.70 -5.10
N ILE A 128 12.99 -18.34 -5.57
CA ILE A 128 12.41 -18.88 -6.80
C ILE A 128 13.27 -18.52 -8.01
N ASP A 129 13.64 -17.24 -8.16
CA ASP A 129 14.45 -16.75 -9.26
C ASP A 129 15.84 -17.46 -9.34
N ALA A 130 16.45 -17.75 -8.18
CA ALA A 130 17.72 -18.43 -8.10
C ALA A 130 17.62 -19.92 -8.46
N TYR A 131 16.55 -20.58 -8.05
CA TYR A 131 16.32 -21.99 -8.33
C TYR A 131 16.01 -22.23 -9.84
N GLN A 132 15.27 -21.33 -10.48
CA GLN A 132 14.91 -21.44 -11.89
C GLN A 132 16.06 -21.12 -12.86
N LYS A 133 17.17 -20.54 -12.36
CA LYS A 133 18.37 -20.24 -13.15
C LYS A 133 19.42 -21.36 -13.11
N GLN A 134 19.19 -22.40 -12.30
CA GLN A 134 20.04 -23.60 -12.26
C GLN A 134 19.63 -24.62 -13.30
#